data_9929eda5150630074d0adf07ffb9a943
#
_entry.id   9929eda5150630074d0adf07ffb9a943
#
_cell.length_a   1.000
_cell.length_b   1.000
_cell.length_c   1.000
_cell.angle_alpha   90.00
_cell.angle_beta   90.00
_cell.angle_gamma   90.00
#
_symmetry.space_group_name_H-M   'P 1'
#
loop_
_entity.id
_entity.type
_entity.pdbx_description
1 polymer ?
#
loop_
_entity_poly.entity_id
_entity_poly.type
_entity_poly.pdbx_seq_one_letter_code
_entity_poly.pdbx_strand_id
1 'polypeptide(L)'
;MTPRPVAGAVLAAMAVVLGARIGEHLTWAPRMLAALAPLGCVMVAVLMACRAAPARRVTGLLLLATLGAVSMARAVAGLGVVSGLAVREASEQRVTARLAADPVGRWSGVRAPARLEAVGSNGARGTVLIVASGAAATRLRLLETGESAVILGHFRPLEAAERRWRWRHVGAVFEAYDLVGAGGPEPAVLRAANGLRHRVLAGGEALGDTDRSLVAGFLVGDDRGLPARVAADFRAAGLSHLLVVSGANVSLALALMAPLLRRFGLLGRLAGGLATLVIFAAMTRFEPSVLRAGAMSGLALLASFLGRPVAGVRILALAVAGLVLIDPFLVHSLGFGLSTAASAGILLLAGPIGSLLPGPRFIREVLAVTTAAQIGVAPIAFPAFGQLPLVALPANLAAAPAAAALSLWGLGSGVVAGSLRVLAGSADAGPLAVLQIPTALLAQWIRTVARVAARFPIMIGPRPAVLCALALAAVTWRLRVRRRLGGRPRGRGDDPAPTGRARRSGGQRP
;
A
#
# COMPACT_ATOMS: atom_id res chain seq x y z
N MET A 1 -1.80 19.56 -20.89
CA MET A 1 -2.34 19.52 -19.51
C MET A 1 -1.62 20.57 -18.67
N THR A 2 -2.32 21.52 -18.13
CA THR A 2 -1.74 22.58 -17.30
C THR A 2 -1.22 21.99 -15.98
N PRO A 3 0.01 22.27 -15.53
CA PRO A 3 0.62 21.69 -14.33
C PRO A 3 -0.07 22.13 -12.99
N ARG A 4 -0.93 23.14 -13.06
CA ARG A 4 -1.61 23.74 -11.88
C ARG A 4 -2.50 22.80 -11.06
N PRO A 5 -3.37 21.92 -11.62
CA PRO A 5 -4.26 21.08 -10.82
C PRO A 5 -3.55 19.93 -10.09
N VAL A 6 -2.40 19.47 -10.61
CA VAL A 6 -1.59 18.41 -9.98
C VAL A 6 -0.86 18.96 -8.76
N ALA A 7 -0.23 20.13 -8.86
CA ALA A 7 0.46 20.79 -7.76
C ALA A 7 -0.49 21.05 -6.56
N GLY A 8 -1.73 21.49 -6.82
CA GLY A 8 -2.73 21.70 -5.78
C GLY A 8 -3.08 20.42 -5.00
N ALA A 9 -3.24 19.28 -5.68
CA ALA A 9 -3.53 18.01 -5.02
C ALA A 9 -2.35 17.49 -4.17
N VAL A 10 -1.13 17.65 -4.67
CA VAL A 10 0.09 17.28 -3.92
C VAL A 10 0.23 18.13 -2.66
N LEU A 11 0.06 19.44 -2.77
CA LEU A 11 0.10 20.34 -1.61
C LEU A 11 -1.00 20.01 -0.60
N ALA A 12 -2.19 19.65 -1.06
CA ALA A 12 -3.28 19.22 -0.18
C ALA A 12 -2.92 17.95 0.60
N ALA A 13 -2.36 16.95 -0.05
CA ALA A 13 -1.91 15.72 0.61
C ALA A 13 -0.79 16.00 1.62
N MET A 14 0.19 16.84 1.27
CA MET A 14 1.26 17.25 2.18
C MET A 14 0.70 17.99 3.40
N ALA A 15 -0.27 18.88 3.21
CA ALA A 15 -0.90 19.62 4.32
C ALA A 15 -1.62 18.67 5.29
N VAL A 16 -2.36 17.67 4.80
CA VAL A 16 -3.02 16.66 5.64
C VAL A 16 -2.01 15.83 6.42
N VAL A 17 -0.96 15.33 5.76
CA VAL A 17 0.10 14.52 6.41
C VAL A 17 0.86 15.34 7.45
N LEU A 18 1.23 16.57 7.13
CA LEU A 18 1.89 17.47 8.07
C LEU A 18 0.99 17.79 9.27
N GLY A 19 -0.30 18.09 9.01
CA GLY A 19 -1.28 18.32 10.06
C GLY A 19 -1.44 17.13 10.98
N ALA A 20 -1.50 15.91 10.44
CA ALA A 20 -1.56 14.69 11.25
C ALA A 20 -0.29 14.52 12.12
N ARG A 21 0.91 14.81 11.60
CA ARG A 21 2.16 14.78 12.38
C ARG A 21 2.19 15.82 13.49
N ILE A 22 1.72 17.04 13.23
CA ILE A 22 1.61 18.09 14.25
C ILE A 22 0.59 17.71 15.33
N GLY A 23 -0.56 17.15 14.92
CA GLY A 23 -1.63 16.74 15.83
C GLY A 23 -1.21 15.69 16.86
N GLU A 24 -0.19 14.88 16.57
CA GLU A 24 0.37 13.92 17.53
C GLU A 24 0.97 14.59 18.77
N HIS A 25 1.55 15.78 18.63
CA HIS A 25 2.16 16.54 19.72
C HIS A 25 1.19 17.40 20.51
N LEU A 26 -0.07 17.49 20.05
CA LEU A 26 -1.13 18.27 20.68
C LEU A 26 -1.91 17.47 21.75
N THR A 27 -1.20 16.73 22.60
CA THR A 27 -1.79 15.81 23.59
C THR A 27 -2.65 16.48 24.65
N TRP A 28 -2.53 17.81 24.82
CA TRP A 28 -3.26 18.61 25.83
C TRP A 28 -4.57 19.22 25.33
N ALA A 29 -4.89 19.11 24.04
CA ALA A 29 -5.96 19.90 23.45
C ALA A 29 -7.11 19.15 22.75
N PRO A 30 -7.42 17.83 22.96
CA PRO A 30 -8.48 17.16 22.18
C PRO A 30 -9.86 17.81 22.37
N ARG A 31 -10.14 18.36 23.57
CA ARG A 31 -11.41 19.06 23.86
C ARG A 31 -11.43 20.47 23.28
N MET A 32 -10.33 21.21 23.35
CA MET A 32 -10.23 22.55 22.76
C MET A 32 -10.17 22.52 21.23
N LEU A 33 -9.48 21.55 20.62
CA LEU A 33 -9.47 21.39 19.17
C LEU A 33 -10.82 20.97 18.60
N ALA A 34 -11.58 20.15 19.31
CA ALA A 34 -12.96 19.85 18.94
C ALA A 34 -13.87 21.09 19.03
N ALA A 35 -13.61 22.00 19.98
CA ALA A 35 -14.30 23.26 20.10
C ALA A 35 -13.86 24.32 19.06
N LEU A 36 -12.58 24.26 18.63
CA LEU A 36 -12.03 25.17 17.62
C LEU A 36 -12.29 24.73 16.18
N ALA A 37 -12.63 23.45 15.96
CA ALA A 37 -12.95 22.93 14.63
C ALA A 37 -14.10 23.72 13.94
N PRO A 38 -15.23 24.05 14.59
CA PRO A 38 -16.27 24.87 13.99
C PRO A 38 -15.80 26.31 13.70
N LEU A 39 -14.96 26.91 14.56
CA LEU A 39 -14.34 28.22 14.32
C LEU A 39 -13.39 28.17 13.08
N GLY A 40 -12.62 27.12 12.95
CA GLY A 40 -11.82 26.88 11.75
C GLY A 40 -12.67 26.75 10.50
N CYS A 41 -13.80 26.04 10.55
CA CYS A 41 -14.75 25.93 9.45
C CYS A 41 -15.43 27.29 9.11
N VAL A 42 -15.79 28.06 10.10
CA VAL A 42 -16.34 29.42 9.89
C VAL A 42 -15.31 30.37 9.29
N MET A 43 -14.08 30.35 9.79
CA MET A 43 -12.98 31.16 9.24
C MET A 43 -12.67 30.77 7.80
N VAL A 44 -12.76 29.49 7.48
CA VAL A 44 -12.61 28.97 6.10
C VAL A 44 -13.76 29.42 5.22
N ALA A 45 -15.00 29.35 5.70
CA ALA A 45 -16.16 29.83 4.94
C ALA A 45 -16.03 31.33 4.64
N VAL A 46 -15.57 32.13 5.62
CA VAL A 46 -15.31 33.57 5.46
C VAL A 46 -14.20 33.84 4.47
N LEU A 47 -13.06 33.10 4.54
CA LEU A 47 -11.94 33.26 3.61
C LEU A 47 -12.25 32.68 2.23
N MET A 48 -13.13 31.68 2.11
CA MET A 48 -13.64 31.21 0.81
C MET A 48 -14.57 32.25 0.17
N ALA A 49 -15.21 33.10 0.94
CA ALA A 49 -15.97 34.27 0.45
C ALA A 49 -15.05 35.39 -0.07
N CYS A 50 -13.78 35.44 0.34
CA CYS A 50 -12.81 36.39 -0.18
C CYS A 50 -12.44 36.07 -1.66
N ARG A 51 -12.55 37.08 -2.54
CA ARG A 51 -12.39 36.93 -3.99
C ARG A 51 -10.94 36.71 -4.47
N ALA A 52 -9.91 36.78 -3.61
CA ALA A 52 -8.51 36.64 -3.97
C ALA A 52 -8.07 35.18 -4.17
N ALA A 53 -7.70 34.80 -5.36
CA ALA A 53 -7.32 33.43 -5.74
C ALA A 53 -6.14 32.81 -4.93
N PRO A 54 -5.06 33.53 -4.55
CA PRO A 54 -3.99 32.98 -3.70
C PRO A 54 -4.46 32.71 -2.26
N ALA A 55 -5.29 33.58 -1.68
CA ALA A 55 -5.83 33.41 -0.34
C ALA A 55 -6.67 32.13 -0.21
N ARG A 56 -7.49 31.80 -1.21
CA ARG A 56 -8.30 30.57 -1.22
C ARG A 56 -7.45 29.29 -1.19
N ARG A 57 -6.27 29.31 -1.82
CA ARG A 57 -5.36 28.14 -1.81
C ARG A 57 -4.72 27.94 -0.45
N VAL A 58 -4.18 29.02 0.13
CA VAL A 58 -3.58 28.98 1.47
C VAL A 58 -4.62 28.53 2.50
N THR A 59 -5.82 29.09 2.44
CA THR A 59 -6.92 28.72 3.33
C THR A 59 -7.32 27.24 3.18
N GLY A 60 -7.43 26.73 1.96
CA GLY A 60 -7.73 25.33 1.71
C GLY A 60 -6.65 24.38 2.27
N LEU A 61 -5.37 24.75 2.17
CA LEU A 61 -4.26 23.99 2.73
C LEU A 61 -4.28 24.03 4.26
N LEU A 62 -4.52 25.18 4.86
CA LEU A 62 -4.66 25.32 6.32
C LEU A 62 -5.83 24.50 6.85
N LEU A 63 -6.97 24.49 6.16
CA LEU A 63 -8.11 23.64 6.53
C LEU A 63 -7.73 22.16 6.52
N LEU A 64 -7.09 21.69 5.44
CA LEU A 64 -6.70 20.30 5.33
C LEU A 64 -5.67 19.92 6.40
N ALA A 65 -4.72 20.79 6.72
CA ALA A 65 -3.79 20.59 7.82
C ALA A 65 -4.51 20.53 9.18
N THR A 66 -5.48 21.41 9.41
CA THR A 66 -6.28 21.42 10.63
C THR A 66 -7.12 20.14 10.76
N LEU A 67 -7.76 19.70 9.67
CA LEU A 67 -8.51 18.43 9.65
C LEU A 67 -7.60 17.24 9.95
N GLY A 68 -6.38 17.20 9.38
CA GLY A 68 -5.39 16.19 9.69
C GLY A 68 -4.97 16.20 11.16
N ALA A 69 -4.72 17.38 11.73
CA ALA A 69 -4.36 17.54 13.14
C ALA A 69 -5.51 17.12 14.08
N VAL A 70 -6.74 17.52 13.81
CA VAL A 70 -7.93 17.13 14.60
C VAL A 70 -8.16 15.63 14.52
N SER A 71 -8.03 15.03 13.34
CA SER A 71 -8.17 13.58 13.15
C SER A 71 -7.13 12.82 14.00
N MET A 72 -5.86 13.24 13.98
CA MET A 72 -4.80 12.65 14.78
C MET A 72 -5.01 12.86 16.28
N ALA A 73 -5.37 14.07 16.71
CA ALA A 73 -5.62 14.36 18.13
C ALA A 73 -6.75 13.49 18.70
N ARG A 74 -7.83 13.26 17.93
CA ARG A 74 -8.91 12.34 18.32
C ARG A 74 -8.45 10.90 18.40
N ALA A 75 -7.62 10.45 17.45
CA ALA A 75 -7.08 9.10 17.44
C ALA A 75 -6.13 8.87 18.63
N VAL A 76 -5.26 9.82 18.95
CA VAL A 76 -4.36 9.77 20.11
C VAL A 76 -5.16 9.78 21.43
N ALA A 77 -6.23 10.58 21.52
CA ALA A 77 -7.12 10.55 22.69
C ALA A 77 -7.75 9.16 22.88
N GLY A 78 -8.13 8.48 21.79
CA GLY A 78 -8.62 7.10 21.82
C GLY A 78 -7.58 6.09 22.36
N LEU A 79 -6.29 6.28 22.04
CA LEU A 79 -5.22 5.48 22.64
C LEU A 79 -5.09 5.71 24.17
N GLY A 80 -5.29 6.96 24.61
CA GLY A 80 -5.23 7.32 26.02
C GLY A 80 -6.25 6.57 26.89
N VAL A 81 -7.43 6.29 26.35
CA VAL A 81 -8.45 5.48 27.05
C VAL A 81 -7.92 4.06 27.34
N VAL A 82 -7.30 3.43 26.34
CA VAL A 82 -6.79 2.05 26.48
C VAL A 82 -5.53 1.99 27.33
N SER A 83 -4.62 2.97 27.19
CA SER A 83 -3.44 3.04 28.05
C SER A 83 -3.80 3.32 29.52
N GLY A 84 -4.93 4.02 29.79
CA GLY A 84 -5.46 4.20 31.12
C GLY A 84 -5.93 2.90 31.78
N LEU A 85 -6.44 1.93 31.04
CA LEU A 85 -6.77 0.59 31.54
C LEU A 85 -5.51 -0.14 32.01
N ALA A 86 -4.40 -0.04 31.27
CA ALA A 86 -3.14 -0.68 31.65
C ALA A 86 -2.54 -0.18 32.97
N VAL A 87 -2.90 1.04 33.39
CA VAL A 87 -2.42 1.63 34.67
C VAL A 87 -3.35 1.28 35.82
N ARG A 88 -4.65 1.16 35.57
CA ARG A 88 -5.69 0.98 36.61
C ARG A 88 -5.95 -0.49 36.95
N GLU A 89 -5.75 -1.39 36.01
CA GLU A 89 -6.18 -2.78 36.10
C GLU A 89 -4.99 -3.74 35.95
N ALA A 90 -4.04 -3.70 36.89
CA ALA A 90 -2.93 -4.66 36.95
C ALA A 90 -3.35 -6.06 37.43
N SER A 91 -4.61 -6.24 37.84
CA SER A 91 -5.16 -7.53 38.26
C SER A 91 -5.55 -8.38 37.05
N GLU A 92 -5.74 -9.67 37.27
CA GLU A 92 -6.24 -10.60 36.27
C GLU A 92 -7.64 -10.19 35.79
N GLN A 93 -7.80 -10.09 34.50
CA GLN A 93 -9.03 -9.63 33.84
C GLN A 93 -9.49 -10.64 32.79
N ARG A 94 -10.80 -10.75 32.64
CA ARG A 94 -11.44 -11.46 31.54
C ARG A 94 -11.79 -10.46 30.47
N VAL A 95 -11.23 -10.63 29.27
CA VAL A 95 -11.42 -9.71 28.15
C VAL A 95 -12.05 -10.44 26.98
N THR A 96 -13.09 -9.83 26.40
CA THR A 96 -13.60 -10.24 25.08
C THR A 96 -13.02 -9.31 24.03
N ALA A 97 -12.31 -9.85 23.07
CA ALA A 97 -11.64 -9.08 22.04
C ALA A 97 -11.76 -9.74 20.67
N ARG A 98 -11.96 -8.91 19.64
CA ARG A 98 -12.03 -9.33 18.23
C ARG A 98 -10.70 -9.08 17.54
N LEU A 99 -10.14 -10.08 16.89
CA LEU A 99 -8.87 -9.97 16.19
C LEU A 99 -8.96 -8.94 15.04
N ALA A 100 -8.06 -7.98 15.06
CA ALA A 100 -7.92 -6.94 14.01
C ALA A 100 -6.90 -7.32 12.92
N ALA A 101 -6.04 -8.31 13.20
CA ALA A 101 -5.14 -8.93 12.25
C ALA A 101 -4.83 -10.36 12.70
N ASP A 102 -4.32 -11.17 11.75
CA ASP A 102 -3.94 -12.54 12.05
C ASP A 102 -2.82 -12.60 13.10
N PRO A 103 -2.84 -13.60 14.00
CA PRO A 103 -1.80 -13.80 14.98
C PRO A 103 -0.44 -14.06 14.33
N VAL A 104 0.59 -13.37 14.79
CA VAL A 104 1.97 -13.48 14.28
C VAL A 104 2.90 -13.85 15.41
N GLY A 105 3.85 -14.75 15.15
CA GLY A 105 4.89 -15.09 16.11
C GLY A 105 5.33 -16.53 16.02
N ARG A 106 6.38 -16.86 16.80
CA ARG A 106 6.97 -18.19 16.89
C ARG A 106 6.62 -18.83 18.24
N TRP A 107 7.20 -19.98 18.51
CA TRP A 107 6.95 -20.83 19.69
C TRP A 107 7.04 -20.11 21.05
N SER A 108 7.88 -19.07 21.15
CA SER A 108 8.09 -18.28 22.38
C SER A 108 7.07 -17.18 22.63
N GLY A 109 6.13 -16.96 21.72
CA GLY A 109 5.09 -15.95 21.88
C GLY A 109 4.38 -15.61 20.58
N VAL A 110 3.06 -15.50 20.67
CA VAL A 110 2.17 -15.09 19.58
C VAL A 110 1.61 -13.72 19.92
N ARG A 111 1.58 -12.85 18.93
CA ARG A 111 1.07 -11.48 19.05
C ARG A 111 -0.04 -11.25 18.06
N ALA A 112 -1.15 -10.67 18.50
CA ALA A 112 -2.27 -10.30 17.66
C ALA A 112 -2.85 -8.96 18.10
N PRO A 113 -2.95 -7.94 17.23
CA PRO A 113 -3.74 -6.77 17.55
C PRO A 113 -5.21 -7.14 17.56
N ALA A 114 -5.92 -6.74 18.60
CA ALA A 114 -7.34 -7.06 18.78
C ALA A 114 -8.11 -5.84 19.30
N ARG A 115 -9.33 -5.69 18.83
CA ARG A 115 -10.25 -4.65 19.30
C ARG A 115 -11.03 -5.17 20.51
N LEU A 116 -10.97 -4.44 21.60
CA LEU A 116 -11.73 -4.74 22.82
C LEU A 116 -13.23 -4.58 22.54
N GLU A 117 -14.01 -5.56 22.99
CA GLU A 117 -15.48 -5.56 23.01
C GLU A 117 -15.98 -5.42 24.45
N ALA A 118 -15.33 -6.12 25.41
CA ALA A 118 -15.64 -6.04 26.82
C ALA A 118 -14.41 -6.32 27.70
N VAL A 119 -14.40 -5.72 28.90
CA VAL A 119 -13.46 -6.02 29.99
C VAL A 119 -14.32 -6.36 31.22
N GLY A 120 -14.23 -7.59 31.70
CA GLY A 120 -15.16 -8.12 32.68
C GLY A 120 -16.60 -8.12 32.16
N SER A 121 -17.50 -7.47 32.89
CA SER A 121 -18.91 -7.25 32.53
C SER A 121 -19.15 -5.95 31.75
N ASN A 122 -18.14 -5.08 31.62
CA ASN A 122 -18.28 -3.76 31.05
C ASN A 122 -17.85 -3.73 29.58
N GLY A 123 -18.65 -3.09 28.73
CA GLY A 123 -18.26 -2.81 27.36
C GLY A 123 -17.02 -1.93 27.30
N ALA A 124 -16.04 -2.31 26.48
CA ALA A 124 -14.79 -1.57 26.33
C ALA A 124 -14.54 -1.25 24.85
N ARG A 125 -13.85 -0.13 24.61
CA ARG A 125 -13.48 0.29 23.25
C ARG A 125 -11.99 0.61 23.19
N GLY A 126 -11.35 0.13 22.14
CA GLY A 126 -9.95 0.39 21.86
C GLY A 126 -9.26 -0.84 21.28
N THR A 127 -7.99 -0.72 20.94
CA THR A 127 -7.22 -1.83 20.38
C THR A 127 -6.04 -2.14 21.31
N VAL A 128 -5.86 -3.41 21.60
CA VAL A 128 -4.74 -3.94 22.40
C VAL A 128 -3.89 -4.88 21.57
N LEU A 129 -2.64 -5.05 21.94
CA LEU A 129 -1.80 -6.11 21.45
C LEU A 129 -1.93 -7.31 22.42
N ILE A 130 -2.63 -8.35 22.01
CA ILE A 130 -2.64 -9.61 22.75
C ILE A 130 -1.27 -10.25 22.56
N VAL A 131 -0.62 -10.61 23.66
CA VAL A 131 0.64 -11.37 23.70
C VAL A 131 0.37 -12.66 24.46
N ALA A 132 0.48 -13.79 23.79
CA ALA A 132 0.21 -15.10 24.37
C ALA A 132 1.45 -16.00 24.28
N SER A 133 1.65 -16.85 25.29
CA SER A 133 2.69 -17.88 25.37
C SER A 133 2.09 -19.23 25.70
N GLY A 134 2.85 -20.31 25.52
CA GLY A 134 2.41 -21.66 25.88
C GLY A 134 1.11 -22.10 25.21
N ALA A 135 0.17 -22.65 25.97
CA ALA A 135 -1.11 -23.18 25.50
C ALA A 135 -2.01 -22.08 24.89
N ALA A 136 -2.02 -20.88 25.49
CA ALA A 136 -2.76 -19.74 24.97
C ALA A 136 -2.25 -19.33 23.58
N ALA A 137 -0.94 -19.36 23.34
CA ALA A 137 -0.37 -19.08 22.04
C ALA A 137 -0.80 -20.10 20.98
N THR A 138 -0.86 -21.38 21.32
CA THR A 138 -1.31 -22.44 20.42
C THR A 138 -2.76 -22.23 20.00
N ARG A 139 -3.65 -21.90 20.93
CA ARG A 139 -5.07 -21.62 20.66
C ARG A 139 -5.22 -20.31 19.87
N LEU A 140 -4.49 -19.26 20.23
CA LEU A 140 -4.56 -17.96 19.55
C LEU A 140 -4.15 -18.07 18.07
N ARG A 141 -3.18 -18.93 17.73
CA ARG A 141 -2.75 -19.16 16.34
C ARG A 141 -3.83 -19.71 15.42
N LEU A 142 -4.78 -20.42 15.99
CA LEU A 142 -5.88 -21.02 15.22
C LEU A 142 -6.93 -19.98 14.81
N LEU A 143 -6.91 -18.81 15.46
CA LEU A 143 -7.86 -17.74 15.20
C LEU A 143 -7.42 -16.88 14.00
N GLU A 144 -8.41 -16.31 13.36
CA GLU A 144 -8.25 -15.41 12.23
C GLU A 144 -8.81 -14.01 12.50
N THR A 145 -8.41 -13.08 11.64
CA THR A 145 -8.94 -11.71 11.68
C THR A 145 -10.46 -11.72 11.57
N GLY A 146 -11.13 -11.03 12.50
CA GLY A 146 -12.60 -10.94 12.55
C GLY A 146 -13.22 -11.87 13.60
N GLU A 147 -12.51 -12.88 14.06
CA GLU A 147 -12.97 -13.77 15.13
C GLU A 147 -12.82 -13.12 16.49
N SER A 148 -13.76 -13.40 17.39
CA SER A 148 -13.73 -12.93 18.76
C SER A 148 -13.23 -14.03 19.67
N ALA A 149 -12.47 -13.65 20.71
CA ALA A 149 -11.99 -14.55 21.73
C ALA A 149 -12.23 -13.99 23.13
N VAL A 150 -12.50 -14.90 24.07
CA VAL A 150 -12.56 -14.62 25.51
C VAL A 150 -11.23 -15.06 26.12
N ILE A 151 -10.50 -14.11 26.68
CA ILE A 151 -9.10 -14.27 27.07
C ILE A 151 -8.94 -13.85 28.52
N LEU A 152 -8.20 -14.63 29.29
CA LEU A 152 -7.78 -14.30 30.65
C LEU A 152 -6.34 -13.79 30.62
N GLY A 153 -6.07 -12.72 31.35
CA GLY A 153 -4.74 -12.12 31.40
C GLY A 153 -4.73 -10.81 32.16
N HIS A 154 -3.71 -10.02 31.95
CA HIS A 154 -3.60 -8.68 32.55
C HIS A 154 -3.13 -7.66 31.51
N PHE A 155 -3.46 -6.40 31.79
CA PHE A 155 -3.00 -5.28 30.98
C PHE A 155 -1.59 -4.84 31.42
N ARG A 156 -0.76 -4.43 30.45
CA ARG A 156 0.46 -3.69 30.71
C ARG A 156 0.68 -2.57 29.68
N PRO A 157 1.48 -1.55 30.02
CA PRO A 157 1.86 -0.51 29.06
C PRO A 157 2.68 -1.05 27.88
N LEU A 158 2.64 -0.34 26.76
CA LEU A 158 3.47 -0.64 25.58
C LEU A 158 4.94 -0.34 25.84
N GLU A 159 5.80 -1.33 25.63
CA GLU A 159 7.24 -1.15 25.59
C GLU A 159 7.71 -0.42 24.33
N ALA A 160 8.96 0.06 24.33
CA ALA A 160 9.54 0.79 23.20
C ALA A 160 9.49 -0.01 21.88
N ALA A 161 9.82 -1.31 21.94
CA ALA A 161 9.79 -2.23 20.80
C ALA A 161 8.38 -2.48 20.26
N GLU A 162 7.35 -2.30 21.09
CA GLU A 162 5.95 -2.54 20.75
C GLU A 162 5.26 -1.29 20.19
N ARG A 163 5.84 -0.11 20.36
CA ARG A 163 5.32 1.14 19.82
C ARG A 163 5.13 1.11 18.29
N ARG A 164 5.84 0.21 17.60
CA ARG A 164 5.63 -0.06 16.18
C ARG A 164 4.20 -0.52 15.83
N TRP A 165 3.42 -1.01 16.81
CA TRP A 165 2.02 -1.41 16.61
C TRP A 165 1.02 -0.24 16.73
N ARG A 166 1.49 0.97 17.10
CA ARG A 166 0.62 2.15 17.22
C ARG A 166 -0.12 2.48 15.92
N TRP A 167 0.48 2.20 14.77
CA TRP A 167 -0.20 2.41 13.50
C TRP A 167 -1.45 1.51 13.32
N ARG A 168 -1.59 0.45 14.11
CA ARG A 168 -2.79 -0.37 14.24
C ARG A 168 -3.67 0.05 15.43
N HIS A 169 -3.55 1.27 15.90
CA HIS A 169 -4.30 1.85 17.03
C HIS A 169 -4.07 1.13 18.37
N VAL A 170 -3.00 0.38 18.52
CA VAL A 170 -2.70 -0.33 19.78
C VAL A 170 -2.30 0.66 20.85
N GLY A 171 -3.08 0.70 21.95
CA GLY A 171 -2.85 1.58 23.11
C GLY A 171 -2.20 0.90 24.31
N ALA A 172 -2.36 -0.41 24.45
CA ALA A 172 -1.80 -1.21 25.52
C ALA A 172 -1.51 -2.65 25.07
N VAL A 173 -0.78 -3.39 25.89
CA VAL A 173 -0.59 -4.85 25.76
C VAL A 173 -1.54 -5.56 26.71
N PHE A 174 -2.08 -6.69 26.26
CA PHE A 174 -2.80 -7.63 27.08
C PHE A 174 -2.05 -8.97 27.06
N GLU A 175 -1.41 -9.31 28.18
CA GLU A 175 -0.71 -10.58 28.33
C GLU A 175 -1.70 -11.68 28.65
N ALA A 176 -1.86 -12.61 27.72
CA ALA A 176 -2.82 -13.68 27.78
C ALA A 176 -2.23 -14.91 28.44
N TYR A 177 -2.86 -15.38 29.53
CA TYR A 177 -2.50 -16.62 30.20
C TYR A 177 -3.30 -17.80 29.66
N ASP A 178 -4.59 -17.59 29.39
CA ASP A 178 -5.47 -18.61 28.83
C ASP A 178 -6.47 -18.01 27.86
N LEU A 179 -6.93 -18.82 26.91
CA LEU A 179 -7.97 -18.53 25.95
C LEU A 179 -9.14 -19.44 26.24
N VAL A 180 -10.14 -18.89 26.95
CA VAL A 180 -11.26 -19.64 27.51
C VAL A 180 -12.30 -20.04 26.48
N GLY A 181 -12.43 -19.19 25.44
CA GLY A 181 -13.39 -19.44 24.37
C GLY A 181 -13.04 -18.64 23.10
N ALA A 182 -13.41 -19.21 21.97
CA ALA A 182 -13.33 -18.54 20.68
C ALA A 182 -14.68 -18.67 20.00
N GLY A 183 -15.05 -17.64 19.25
CA GLY A 183 -16.31 -17.62 18.51
C GLY A 183 -17.09 -16.34 18.77
N GLY A 184 -17.97 -16.02 17.86
CA GLY A 184 -18.78 -14.82 17.84
C GLY A 184 -19.14 -14.46 16.40
N PRO A 185 -20.16 -13.62 16.18
CA PRO A 185 -20.56 -13.25 14.81
C PRO A 185 -19.42 -12.48 14.14
N GLU A 186 -18.86 -13.10 13.12
CA GLU A 186 -17.85 -12.46 12.25
C GLU A 186 -18.55 -11.48 11.28
N PRO A 187 -18.01 -10.27 11.05
CA PRO A 187 -18.53 -9.36 10.05
C PRO A 187 -18.58 -10.01 8.67
N ALA A 188 -19.72 -9.87 7.95
CA ALA A 188 -19.97 -10.57 6.68
C ALA A 188 -18.86 -10.39 5.65
N VAL A 189 -18.26 -9.19 5.57
CA VAL A 189 -17.14 -8.89 4.67
C VAL A 189 -15.89 -9.69 5.04
N LEU A 190 -15.56 -9.79 6.33
CA LEU A 190 -14.41 -10.58 6.80
C LEU A 190 -14.64 -12.07 6.60
N ARG A 191 -15.87 -12.56 6.87
CA ARG A 191 -16.24 -13.95 6.61
C ARG A 191 -16.07 -14.32 5.13
N ALA A 192 -16.56 -13.46 4.21
CA ALA A 192 -16.40 -13.68 2.78
C ALA A 192 -14.91 -13.65 2.37
N ALA A 193 -14.13 -12.71 2.93
CA ALA A 193 -12.69 -12.59 2.68
C ALA A 193 -11.91 -13.80 3.23
N ASN A 194 -12.23 -14.27 4.45
CA ASN A 194 -11.62 -15.47 5.04
C ASN A 194 -11.98 -16.71 4.23
N GLY A 195 -13.25 -16.89 3.81
CA GLY A 195 -13.65 -17.98 2.95
C GLY A 195 -12.92 -18.01 1.60
N LEU A 196 -12.67 -16.83 1.00
CA LEU A 196 -11.88 -16.72 -0.23
C LEU A 196 -10.40 -17.02 0.03
N ARG A 197 -9.86 -16.50 1.13
CA ARG A 197 -8.48 -16.76 1.57
C ARG A 197 -8.23 -18.26 1.77
N HIS A 198 -9.14 -18.95 2.48
CA HIS A 198 -9.05 -20.39 2.69
C HIS A 198 -9.04 -21.17 1.37
N ARG A 199 -9.87 -20.78 0.38
CA ARG A 199 -9.86 -21.41 -0.94
C ARG A 199 -8.52 -21.23 -1.63
N VAL A 200 -7.96 -20.00 -1.62
CA VAL A 200 -6.64 -19.74 -2.22
C VAL A 200 -5.55 -20.59 -1.55
N LEU A 201 -5.55 -20.68 -0.22
CA LEU A 201 -4.58 -21.47 0.55
C LEU A 201 -4.75 -22.97 0.34
N ALA A 202 -5.99 -23.48 0.32
CA ALA A 202 -6.29 -24.88 0.04
C ALA A 202 -5.91 -25.28 -1.40
N GLY A 203 -6.06 -24.37 -2.37
CA GLY A 203 -5.58 -24.60 -3.73
C GLY A 203 -4.07 -24.78 -3.81
N GLY A 204 -3.31 -24.20 -2.88
CA GLY A 204 -1.86 -24.33 -2.79
C GLY A 204 -1.35 -25.58 -2.06
N GLU A 205 -2.21 -26.46 -1.54
CA GLU A 205 -1.79 -27.65 -0.78
C GLU A 205 -0.99 -28.68 -1.60
N ALA A 206 -1.16 -28.67 -2.93
CA ALA A 206 -0.36 -29.51 -3.84
C ALA A 206 1.10 -29.02 -3.99
N LEU A 207 1.43 -27.82 -3.49
CA LEU A 207 2.78 -27.26 -3.50
C LEU A 207 3.57 -27.79 -2.31
N GLY A 208 4.90 -27.93 -2.46
CA GLY A 208 5.78 -28.21 -1.31
C GLY A 208 5.71 -27.07 -0.27
N ASP A 209 5.93 -27.38 1.02
CA ASP A 209 5.70 -26.47 2.16
C ASP A 209 6.33 -25.08 2.00
N THR A 210 7.56 -25.01 1.48
CA THR A 210 8.25 -23.74 1.25
C THR A 210 7.57 -22.91 0.16
N ASP A 211 7.21 -23.54 -0.96
CA ASP A 211 6.58 -22.86 -2.09
C ASP A 211 5.13 -22.48 -1.75
N ARG A 212 4.43 -23.32 -1.00
CA ARG A 212 3.10 -23.01 -0.45
C ARG A 212 3.14 -21.76 0.43
N SER A 213 4.08 -21.70 1.37
CA SER A 213 4.23 -20.53 2.27
C SER A 213 4.63 -19.27 1.51
N LEU A 214 5.50 -19.40 0.49
CA LEU A 214 5.89 -18.30 -0.37
C LEU A 214 4.69 -17.77 -1.17
N VAL A 215 3.91 -18.66 -1.78
CA VAL A 215 2.71 -18.32 -2.55
C VAL A 215 1.63 -17.70 -1.64
N ALA A 216 1.46 -18.21 -0.42
CA ALA A 216 0.55 -17.63 0.57
C ALA A 216 0.94 -16.19 0.93
N GLY A 217 2.24 -15.92 1.17
CA GLY A 217 2.76 -14.56 1.39
C GLY A 217 2.49 -13.65 0.20
N PHE A 218 2.74 -14.14 -1.00
CA PHE A 218 2.57 -13.40 -2.25
C PHE A 218 1.12 -13.02 -2.57
N LEU A 219 0.18 -13.96 -2.42
CA LEU A 219 -1.20 -13.80 -2.85
C LEU A 219 -2.09 -13.14 -1.79
N VAL A 220 -1.93 -13.57 -0.53
CA VAL A 220 -2.82 -13.19 0.56
C VAL A 220 -2.11 -12.53 1.75
N GLY A 221 -0.79 -12.36 1.68
CA GLY A 221 -0.01 -11.72 2.75
C GLY A 221 0.21 -12.61 3.97
N ASP A 222 0.14 -13.95 3.80
CA ASP A 222 0.39 -14.90 4.86
C ASP A 222 1.81 -15.47 4.78
N ASP A 223 2.73 -14.83 5.49
CA ASP A 223 4.14 -15.23 5.56
C ASP A 223 4.49 -16.08 6.78
N ARG A 224 3.49 -16.47 7.60
CA ARG A 224 3.68 -17.17 8.87
C ARG A 224 4.43 -18.51 8.74
N GLY A 225 4.25 -19.20 7.63
CA GLY A 225 4.92 -20.46 7.33
C GLY A 225 6.25 -20.33 6.61
N LEU A 226 6.69 -19.11 6.25
CA LEU A 226 7.89 -18.93 5.44
C LEU A 226 9.17 -19.22 6.25
N PRO A 227 10.06 -20.13 5.78
CA PRO A 227 11.32 -20.41 6.47
C PRO A 227 12.19 -19.15 6.59
N ALA A 228 12.80 -18.95 7.78
CA ALA A 228 13.61 -17.78 8.07
C ALA A 228 14.75 -17.55 7.07
N ARG A 229 15.34 -18.65 6.56
CA ARG A 229 16.38 -18.60 5.53
C ARG A 229 15.87 -18.00 4.23
N VAL A 230 14.67 -18.41 3.78
CA VAL A 230 14.06 -17.85 2.55
C VAL A 230 13.77 -16.37 2.73
N ALA A 231 13.19 -15.98 3.87
CA ALA A 231 12.95 -14.57 4.19
C ALA A 231 14.25 -13.75 4.23
N ALA A 232 15.37 -14.33 4.68
CA ALA A 232 16.69 -13.71 4.67
C ALA A 232 17.23 -13.53 3.24
N ASP A 233 17.09 -14.54 2.38
CA ASP A 233 17.50 -14.48 0.96
C ASP A 233 16.74 -13.35 0.24
N PHE A 234 15.42 -13.27 0.42
CA PHE A 234 14.62 -12.19 -0.17
C PHE A 234 15.02 -10.80 0.34
N ARG A 235 15.42 -10.70 1.61
CA ARG A 235 15.87 -9.45 2.22
C ARG A 235 17.21 -9.01 1.62
N ALA A 236 18.17 -9.94 1.53
CA ALA A 236 19.50 -9.69 0.95
C ALA A 236 19.41 -9.35 -0.55
N ALA A 237 18.50 -9.99 -1.28
CA ALA A 237 18.23 -9.72 -2.70
C ALA A 237 17.45 -8.40 -2.94
N GLY A 238 16.93 -7.73 -1.90
CA GLY A 238 16.06 -6.55 -2.05
C GLY A 238 14.67 -6.86 -2.59
N LEU A 239 14.25 -8.13 -2.52
CA LEU A 239 12.97 -8.62 -3.01
C LEU A 239 11.92 -8.76 -1.87
N SER A 240 12.19 -8.25 -0.67
CA SER A 240 11.27 -8.33 0.47
C SER A 240 9.88 -7.77 0.20
N HIS A 241 9.78 -6.79 -0.71
CA HIS A 241 8.51 -6.20 -1.13
C HIS A 241 7.62 -7.19 -1.89
N LEU A 242 8.16 -8.29 -2.41
CA LEU A 242 7.41 -9.38 -3.03
C LEU A 242 6.78 -10.32 -1.99
N LEU A 243 7.33 -10.41 -0.77
CA LEU A 243 6.77 -11.22 0.32
C LEU A 243 5.56 -10.56 1.00
N VAL A 244 5.34 -9.29 0.74
CA VAL A 244 4.20 -8.52 1.22
C VAL A 244 3.28 -8.23 0.03
N VAL A 245 1.97 -8.33 0.24
CA VAL A 245 1.03 -8.04 -0.86
C VAL A 245 1.24 -6.65 -1.39
N SER A 246 1.52 -6.57 -2.68
CA SER A 246 1.87 -5.33 -3.36
C SER A 246 0.64 -4.61 -3.92
N GLY A 247 0.79 -3.31 -4.18
CA GLY A 247 -0.22 -2.55 -4.90
C GLY A 247 -0.51 -3.08 -6.32
N ALA A 248 0.43 -3.79 -6.94
CA ALA A 248 0.22 -4.44 -8.23
C ALA A 248 -0.82 -5.56 -8.15
N ASN A 249 -0.86 -6.31 -7.03
CA ASN A 249 -1.83 -7.38 -6.83
C ASN A 249 -3.27 -6.86 -6.83
N VAL A 250 -3.51 -5.64 -6.35
CA VAL A 250 -4.82 -4.97 -6.42
C VAL A 250 -5.26 -4.78 -7.88
N SER A 251 -4.35 -4.30 -8.73
CA SER A 251 -4.63 -4.11 -10.15
C SER A 251 -4.85 -5.44 -10.88
N LEU A 252 -4.10 -6.49 -10.51
CA LEU A 252 -4.25 -7.83 -11.05
C LEU A 252 -5.57 -8.50 -10.62
N ALA A 253 -6.00 -8.30 -9.36
CA ALA A 253 -7.31 -8.76 -8.87
C ALA A 253 -8.46 -8.09 -9.66
N LEU A 254 -8.37 -6.78 -9.92
CA LEU A 254 -9.33 -6.09 -10.79
C LEU A 254 -9.30 -6.60 -12.22
N ALA A 255 -8.10 -6.87 -12.76
CA ALA A 255 -7.94 -7.43 -14.12
C ALA A 255 -8.55 -8.83 -14.23
N LEU A 256 -8.40 -9.66 -13.21
CA LEU A 256 -9.02 -11.00 -13.13
C LEU A 256 -10.55 -10.92 -13.14
N MET A 257 -11.11 -9.93 -12.46
CA MET A 257 -12.58 -9.71 -12.42
C MET A 257 -13.11 -8.97 -13.65
N ALA A 258 -12.27 -8.30 -14.41
CA ALA A 258 -12.69 -7.44 -15.53
C ALA A 258 -13.54 -8.15 -16.59
N PRO A 259 -13.27 -9.42 -17.02
CA PRO A 259 -14.13 -10.12 -17.99
C PRO A 259 -15.55 -10.30 -17.48
N LEU A 260 -15.71 -10.63 -16.19
CA LEU A 260 -17.02 -10.77 -15.54
C LEU A 260 -17.73 -9.41 -15.46
N LEU A 261 -17.01 -8.38 -14.98
CA LEU A 261 -17.57 -7.04 -14.78
C LEU A 261 -17.96 -6.36 -16.09
N ARG A 262 -17.33 -6.73 -17.23
CA ARG A 262 -17.71 -6.21 -18.57
C ARG A 262 -19.12 -6.61 -19.00
N ARG A 263 -19.70 -7.68 -18.42
CA ARG A 263 -21.06 -8.12 -18.71
C ARG A 263 -22.12 -7.22 -18.07
N PHE A 264 -21.72 -6.36 -17.13
CA PHE A 264 -22.63 -5.44 -16.45
C PHE A 264 -22.51 -4.02 -17.03
N GLY A 265 -23.56 -3.23 -16.87
CA GLY A 265 -23.56 -1.81 -17.23
C GLY A 265 -22.53 -1.00 -16.41
N LEU A 266 -22.41 0.28 -16.71
CA LEU A 266 -21.37 1.15 -16.13
C LEU A 266 -21.43 1.19 -14.59
N LEU A 267 -22.62 1.28 -14.00
CA LEU A 267 -22.82 1.24 -12.55
C LEU A 267 -22.41 -0.12 -11.95
N GLY A 268 -22.76 -1.23 -12.60
CA GLY A 268 -22.38 -2.57 -12.17
C GLY A 268 -20.87 -2.78 -12.20
N ARG A 269 -20.16 -2.21 -13.19
CA ARG A 269 -18.68 -2.21 -13.24
C ARG A 269 -18.06 -1.44 -12.09
N LEU A 270 -18.62 -0.26 -11.77
CA LEU A 270 -18.15 0.53 -10.64
C LEU A 270 -18.39 -0.22 -9.33
N ALA A 271 -19.62 -0.67 -9.08
CA ALA A 271 -19.99 -1.37 -7.84
C ALA A 271 -19.19 -2.68 -7.67
N GLY A 272 -19.10 -3.51 -8.73
CA GLY A 272 -18.34 -4.75 -8.70
C GLY A 272 -16.84 -4.53 -8.55
N GLY A 273 -16.29 -3.47 -9.17
CA GLY A 273 -14.89 -3.08 -8.99
C GLY A 273 -14.61 -2.65 -7.55
N LEU A 274 -15.46 -1.80 -6.96
CA LEU A 274 -15.33 -1.39 -5.56
C LEU A 274 -15.49 -2.57 -4.60
N ALA A 275 -16.44 -3.46 -4.84
CA ALA A 275 -16.60 -4.68 -4.04
C ALA A 275 -15.35 -5.58 -4.12
N THR A 276 -14.76 -5.74 -5.31
CA THR A 276 -13.48 -6.46 -5.50
C THR A 276 -12.38 -5.84 -4.66
N LEU A 277 -12.26 -4.52 -4.66
CA LEU A 277 -11.24 -3.80 -3.86
C LEU A 277 -11.44 -4.01 -2.36
N VAL A 278 -12.68 -3.94 -1.87
CA VAL A 278 -13.00 -4.14 -0.44
C VAL A 278 -12.71 -5.58 -0.01
N ILE A 279 -13.15 -6.57 -0.78
CA ILE A 279 -12.91 -7.98 -0.47
C ILE A 279 -11.41 -8.30 -0.53
N PHE A 280 -10.70 -7.79 -1.53
CA PHE A 280 -9.24 -7.99 -1.62
C PHE A 280 -8.49 -7.33 -0.47
N ALA A 281 -8.88 -6.11 -0.07
CA ALA A 281 -8.31 -5.44 1.09
C ALA A 281 -8.57 -6.22 2.39
N ALA A 282 -9.78 -6.75 2.58
CA ALA A 282 -10.11 -7.59 3.73
C ALA A 282 -9.35 -8.92 3.72
N MET A 283 -9.21 -9.57 2.57
CA MET A 283 -8.43 -10.80 2.37
C MET A 283 -6.95 -10.62 2.73
N THR A 284 -6.40 -9.44 2.45
CA THR A 284 -5.02 -9.06 2.75
C THR A 284 -4.88 -8.31 4.08
N ARG A 285 -5.88 -8.37 4.96
CA ARG A 285 -5.87 -7.78 6.31
C ARG A 285 -5.67 -6.26 6.32
N PHE A 286 -6.19 -5.58 5.31
CA PHE A 286 -6.10 -4.12 5.15
C PHE A 286 -4.66 -3.61 5.21
N GLU A 287 -3.72 -4.35 4.63
CA GLU A 287 -2.32 -3.93 4.58
C GLU A 287 -2.19 -2.52 3.97
N PRO A 288 -1.36 -1.63 4.54
CA PRO A 288 -1.28 -0.22 4.14
C PRO A 288 -0.95 0.00 2.67
N SER A 289 -0.15 -0.89 2.06
CA SER A 289 0.16 -0.88 0.63
C SER A 289 -1.07 -1.16 -0.23
N VAL A 290 -1.92 -2.10 0.22
CA VAL A 290 -3.18 -2.48 -0.45
C VAL A 290 -4.24 -1.39 -0.27
N LEU A 291 -4.34 -0.80 0.92
CA LEU A 291 -5.25 0.33 1.17
C LEU A 291 -4.95 1.50 0.23
N ARG A 292 -3.67 1.88 0.10
CA ARG A 292 -3.26 2.95 -0.83
C ARG A 292 -3.61 2.59 -2.28
N ALA A 293 -3.24 1.40 -2.73
CA ALA A 293 -3.51 0.97 -4.10
C ALA A 293 -5.01 0.81 -4.37
N GLY A 294 -5.78 0.30 -3.40
CA GLY A 294 -7.23 0.20 -3.45
C GLY A 294 -7.89 1.59 -3.56
N ALA A 295 -7.47 2.55 -2.74
CA ALA A 295 -7.95 3.92 -2.81
C ALA A 295 -7.64 4.56 -4.17
N MET A 296 -6.42 4.38 -4.69
CA MET A 296 -6.05 4.86 -6.03
C MET A 296 -6.89 4.22 -7.12
N SER A 297 -7.08 2.90 -7.08
CA SER A 297 -7.89 2.16 -8.06
C SER A 297 -9.36 2.54 -7.97
N GLY A 298 -9.91 2.71 -6.76
CA GLY A 298 -11.29 3.17 -6.55
C GLY A 298 -11.51 4.57 -7.11
N LEU A 299 -10.58 5.50 -6.87
CA LEU A 299 -10.63 6.85 -7.45
C LEU A 299 -10.50 6.82 -8.98
N ALA A 300 -9.68 5.92 -9.54
CA ALA A 300 -9.56 5.75 -10.98
C ALA A 300 -10.84 5.18 -11.61
N LEU A 301 -11.48 4.19 -10.95
CA LEU A 301 -12.78 3.66 -11.36
C LEU A 301 -13.87 4.74 -11.32
N LEU A 302 -13.91 5.55 -10.26
CA LEU A 302 -14.84 6.65 -10.12
C LEU A 302 -14.61 7.73 -11.19
N ALA A 303 -13.35 8.09 -11.44
CA ALA A 303 -12.98 9.04 -12.49
C ALA A 303 -13.40 8.54 -13.88
N SER A 304 -13.22 7.24 -14.15
CA SER A 304 -13.66 6.60 -15.39
C SER A 304 -15.18 6.58 -15.50
N PHE A 305 -15.88 6.28 -14.41
CA PHE A 305 -17.35 6.33 -14.34
C PHE A 305 -17.89 7.73 -14.65
N LEU A 306 -17.24 8.77 -14.14
CA LEU A 306 -17.60 10.17 -14.37
C LEU A 306 -17.13 10.72 -15.75
N GLY A 307 -16.47 9.90 -16.57
CA GLY A 307 -15.90 10.32 -17.84
C GLY A 307 -14.78 11.37 -17.73
N ARG A 308 -14.12 11.47 -16.57
CA ARG A 308 -13.11 12.49 -16.26
C ARG A 308 -11.74 11.84 -16.01
N PRO A 309 -10.88 11.70 -17.03
CA PRO A 309 -9.55 11.17 -16.83
C PRO A 309 -8.73 12.05 -15.87
N VAL A 310 -8.09 11.43 -14.87
CA VAL A 310 -7.31 12.11 -13.83
C VAL A 310 -5.86 11.64 -13.89
N ALA A 311 -4.92 12.58 -13.76
CA ALA A 311 -3.49 12.25 -13.73
C ALA A 311 -3.15 11.38 -12.50
N GLY A 312 -2.30 10.36 -12.69
CA GLY A 312 -1.93 9.40 -11.64
C GLY A 312 -1.38 10.06 -10.36
N VAL A 313 -0.57 11.11 -10.50
CA VAL A 313 -0.05 11.87 -9.34
C VAL A 313 -1.17 12.53 -8.55
N ARG A 314 -2.22 13.03 -9.21
CA ARG A 314 -3.39 13.61 -8.52
C ARG A 314 -4.20 12.53 -7.82
N ILE A 315 -4.37 11.36 -8.44
CA ILE A 315 -5.04 10.21 -7.81
C ILE A 315 -4.27 9.77 -6.57
N LEU A 316 -2.94 9.64 -6.64
CA LEU A 316 -2.10 9.31 -5.50
C LEU A 316 -2.26 10.33 -4.36
N ALA A 317 -2.18 11.62 -4.68
CA ALA A 317 -2.33 12.68 -3.68
C ALA A 317 -3.70 12.64 -2.99
N LEU A 318 -4.79 12.46 -3.74
CA LEU A 318 -6.13 12.35 -3.17
C LEU A 318 -6.32 11.09 -2.34
N ALA A 319 -5.74 9.95 -2.79
CA ALA A 319 -5.78 8.70 -2.03
C ALA A 319 -5.03 8.83 -0.69
N VAL A 320 -3.83 9.42 -0.69
CA VAL A 320 -3.05 9.65 0.53
C VAL A 320 -3.78 10.59 1.48
N ALA A 321 -4.28 11.73 0.98
CA ALA A 321 -5.03 12.68 1.80
C ALA A 321 -6.28 12.04 2.42
N GLY A 322 -7.08 11.34 1.61
CA GLY A 322 -8.31 10.68 2.09
C GLY A 322 -8.02 9.59 3.12
N LEU A 323 -7.02 8.75 2.88
CA LEU A 323 -6.66 7.67 3.81
C LEU A 323 -6.12 8.21 5.13
N VAL A 324 -5.27 9.26 5.13
CA VAL A 324 -4.75 9.87 6.35
C VAL A 324 -5.83 10.63 7.12
N LEU A 325 -6.83 11.20 6.45
CA LEU A 325 -7.99 11.80 7.12
C LEU A 325 -8.89 10.75 7.80
N ILE A 326 -9.04 9.57 7.18
CA ILE A 326 -9.82 8.46 7.74
C ILE A 326 -9.04 7.79 8.88
N ASP A 327 -7.77 7.48 8.65
CA ASP A 327 -6.87 6.84 9.60
C ASP A 327 -5.53 7.58 9.67
N PRO A 328 -5.40 8.54 10.59
CA PRO A 328 -4.20 9.36 10.71
C PRO A 328 -2.97 8.56 11.17
N PHE A 329 -3.14 7.41 11.83
CA PHE A 329 -2.00 6.57 12.23
C PHE A 329 -1.27 5.91 11.06
N LEU A 330 -1.85 5.90 9.86
CA LEU A 330 -1.16 5.46 8.64
C LEU A 330 0.15 6.24 8.38
N VAL A 331 0.28 7.48 8.87
CA VAL A 331 1.54 8.25 8.75
C VAL A 331 2.71 7.62 9.50
N HIS A 332 2.44 6.75 10.48
CA HIS A 332 3.44 5.98 11.23
C HIS A 332 3.70 4.59 10.62
N SER A 333 2.90 4.18 9.66
CA SER A 333 3.12 2.91 8.95
C SER A 333 4.28 3.04 7.96
N LEU A 334 5.38 2.32 8.23
CA LEU A 334 6.51 2.25 7.32
C LEU A 334 6.07 1.70 5.94
N GLY A 335 5.19 0.69 5.93
CA GLY A 335 4.64 0.12 4.70
C GLY A 335 3.84 1.14 3.88
N PHE A 336 3.02 1.99 4.52
CA PHE A 336 2.30 3.07 3.84
C PHE A 336 3.25 4.10 3.25
N GLY A 337 4.25 4.53 4.04
CA GLY A 337 5.26 5.50 3.61
C GLY A 337 6.06 5.01 2.41
N LEU A 338 6.63 3.80 2.49
CA LEU A 338 7.41 3.20 1.40
C LEU A 338 6.56 2.99 0.14
N SER A 339 5.34 2.48 0.29
CA SER A 339 4.44 2.25 -0.85
C SER A 339 4.03 3.55 -1.54
N THR A 340 3.77 4.62 -0.76
CA THR A 340 3.45 5.96 -1.28
C THR A 340 4.64 6.56 -2.01
N ALA A 341 5.82 6.49 -1.39
CA ALA A 341 7.07 7.01 -1.95
C ALA A 341 7.50 6.28 -3.23
N ALA A 342 7.36 4.94 -3.28
CA ALA A 342 7.58 4.15 -4.49
C ALA A 342 6.67 4.61 -5.63
N SER A 343 5.37 4.76 -5.34
CA SER A 343 4.40 5.18 -6.36
C SER A 343 4.64 6.61 -6.85
N ALA A 344 5.00 7.52 -5.96
CA ALA A 344 5.40 8.87 -6.33
C ALA A 344 6.65 8.85 -7.22
N GLY A 345 7.67 8.07 -6.83
CA GLY A 345 8.87 7.88 -7.61
C GLY A 345 8.56 7.36 -9.03
N ILE A 346 7.77 6.31 -9.15
CA ILE A 346 7.36 5.73 -10.44
C ILE A 346 6.62 6.77 -11.30
N LEU A 347 5.61 7.43 -10.73
CA LEU A 347 4.79 8.40 -11.47
C LEU A 347 5.59 9.63 -11.95
N LEU A 348 6.61 10.04 -11.21
CA LEU A 348 7.41 11.24 -11.51
C LEU A 348 8.66 10.93 -12.33
N LEU A 349 9.31 9.79 -12.08
CA LEU A 349 10.67 9.53 -12.57
C LEU A 349 10.73 8.42 -13.63
N ALA A 350 9.80 7.46 -13.67
CA ALA A 350 9.93 6.32 -14.59
C ALA A 350 9.97 6.74 -16.06
N GLY A 351 9.13 7.70 -16.49
CA GLY A 351 9.15 8.24 -17.84
C GLY A 351 10.50 8.87 -18.21
N PRO A 352 10.98 9.87 -17.45
CA PRO A 352 12.30 10.47 -17.68
C PRO A 352 13.45 9.46 -17.68
N ILE A 353 13.49 8.53 -16.71
CA ILE A 353 14.54 7.49 -16.64
C ILE A 353 14.44 6.57 -17.86
N GLY A 354 13.25 6.09 -18.20
CA GLY A 354 13.04 5.22 -19.36
C GLY A 354 13.47 5.84 -20.69
N SER A 355 13.39 7.17 -20.82
CA SER A 355 13.86 7.87 -22.02
C SER A 355 15.39 7.96 -22.14
N LEU A 356 16.13 7.66 -21.06
CA LEU A 356 17.59 7.68 -21.03
C LEU A 356 18.21 6.28 -21.22
N LEU A 357 17.43 5.22 -20.94
CA LEU A 357 17.92 3.86 -21.02
C LEU A 357 17.90 3.35 -22.47
N PRO A 358 18.99 2.73 -22.95
CA PRO A 358 19.03 2.02 -24.22
C PRO A 358 18.37 0.64 -24.11
N GLY A 359 18.04 0.03 -25.23
CA GLY A 359 17.63 -1.37 -25.33
C GLY A 359 16.14 -1.58 -25.59
N PRO A 360 15.68 -2.84 -25.58
CA PRO A 360 14.30 -3.22 -25.83
C PRO A 360 13.32 -2.58 -24.86
N ARG A 361 12.14 -2.23 -25.36
CA ARG A 361 11.12 -1.51 -24.58
C ARG A 361 10.81 -2.16 -23.23
N PHE A 362 10.65 -3.47 -23.21
CA PHE A 362 10.33 -4.21 -22.00
C PHE A 362 11.42 -4.05 -20.91
N ILE A 363 12.71 -4.28 -21.25
CA ILE A 363 13.83 -4.16 -20.31
C ILE A 363 13.94 -2.73 -19.78
N ARG A 364 13.83 -1.76 -20.70
CA ARG A 364 13.87 -0.34 -20.37
C ARG A 364 12.76 0.07 -19.41
N GLU A 365 11.52 -0.39 -19.64
CA GLU A 365 10.38 -0.09 -18.77
C GLU A 365 10.56 -0.69 -17.36
N VAL A 366 10.96 -1.96 -17.25
CA VAL A 366 11.19 -2.62 -15.95
C VAL A 366 12.31 -1.93 -15.18
N LEU A 367 13.44 -1.63 -15.83
CA LEU A 367 14.56 -0.94 -15.19
C LEU A 367 14.17 0.49 -14.76
N ALA A 368 13.45 1.22 -15.62
CA ALA A 368 12.99 2.57 -15.31
C ALA A 368 12.05 2.59 -14.10
N VAL A 369 11.08 1.68 -14.06
CA VAL A 369 10.12 1.55 -12.95
C VAL A 369 10.84 1.17 -11.65
N THR A 370 11.73 0.16 -11.70
CA THR A 370 12.47 -0.30 -10.52
C THR A 370 13.37 0.80 -9.97
N THR A 371 14.14 1.46 -10.84
CA THR A 371 15.04 2.56 -10.44
C THR A 371 14.26 3.74 -9.89
N ALA A 372 13.16 4.11 -10.52
CA ALA A 372 12.29 5.20 -10.07
C ALA A 372 11.67 4.90 -8.69
N ALA A 373 11.24 3.66 -8.47
CA ALA A 373 10.72 3.21 -7.18
C ALA A 373 11.82 3.27 -6.11
N GLN A 374 13.02 2.77 -6.38
CA GLN A 374 14.13 2.80 -5.42
C GLN A 374 14.54 4.24 -5.04
N ILE A 375 14.64 5.14 -6.02
CA ILE A 375 14.90 6.55 -5.75
C ILE A 375 13.79 7.15 -4.89
N GLY A 376 12.54 6.83 -5.19
CA GLY A 376 11.39 7.30 -4.42
C GLY A 376 11.41 6.83 -2.97
N VAL A 377 11.73 5.56 -2.70
CA VAL A 377 11.73 5.00 -1.33
C VAL A 377 12.99 5.36 -0.53
N ALA A 378 14.09 5.70 -1.17
CA ALA A 378 15.38 5.91 -0.53
C ALA A 378 15.34 6.87 0.69
N PRO A 379 14.64 8.03 0.66
CA PRO A 379 14.55 8.93 1.80
C PRO A 379 13.94 8.31 3.06
N ILE A 380 13.06 7.30 2.90
CA ILE A 380 12.41 6.59 4.00
C ILE A 380 13.17 5.31 4.36
N ALA A 381 13.69 4.61 3.34
CA ALA A 381 14.32 3.32 3.52
C ALA A 381 15.71 3.42 4.18
N PHE A 382 16.50 4.45 3.87
CA PHE A 382 17.79 4.62 4.51
C PHE A 382 17.72 4.85 6.02
N PRO A 383 16.88 5.75 6.55
CA PRO A 383 16.70 5.88 7.99
C PRO A 383 16.17 4.61 8.65
N ALA A 384 15.33 3.84 7.94
CA ALA A 384 14.68 2.64 8.49
C ALA A 384 15.59 1.41 8.48
N PHE A 385 16.41 1.22 7.45
CA PHE A 385 17.17 -0.01 7.21
C PHE A 385 18.70 0.22 7.17
N GLY A 386 19.16 1.45 7.11
CA GLY A 386 20.57 1.81 7.04
C GLY A 386 21.22 1.64 5.67
N GLN A 387 20.88 0.58 4.95
CA GLN A 387 21.46 0.21 3.66
C GLN A 387 20.41 -0.34 2.69
N LEU A 388 20.67 -0.21 1.40
CA LEU A 388 19.84 -0.78 0.34
C LEU A 388 20.69 -1.70 -0.56
N PRO A 389 20.16 -2.89 -0.95
CA PRO A 389 20.87 -3.79 -1.85
C PRO A 389 20.82 -3.29 -3.30
N LEU A 390 21.99 -3.10 -3.91
CA LEU A 390 22.11 -2.75 -5.35
C LEU A 390 21.69 -3.90 -6.24
N VAL A 391 21.89 -5.15 -5.77
CA VAL A 391 21.48 -6.36 -6.48
C VAL A 391 19.96 -6.43 -6.72
N ALA A 392 19.18 -5.60 -6.01
CA ALA A 392 17.74 -5.51 -6.21
C ALA A 392 17.34 -5.10 -7.65
N LEU A 393 18.17 -4.34 -8.38
CA LEU A 393 17.86 -3.96 -9.77
C LEU A 393 17.83 -5.19 -10.71
N PRO A 394 18.92 -5.96 -10.87
CA PRO A 394 18.89 -7.16 -11.69
C PRO A 394 17.96 -8.26 -11.12
N ALA A 395 17.87 -8.38 -9.80
CA ALA A 395 16.96 -9.34 -9.18
C ALA A 395 15.49 -9.04 -9.52
N ASN A 396 15.08 -7.78 -9.47
CA ASN A 396 13.73 -7.36 -9.89
C ASN A 396 13.49 -7.58 -11.39
N LEU A 397 14.48 -7.31 -12.25
CA LEU A 397 14.36 -7.55 -13.69
C LEU A 397 14.05 -9.03 -13.96
N ALA A 398 14.71 -9.93 -13.25
CA ALA A 398 14.52 -11.37 -13.40
C ALA A 398 13.24 -11.91 -12.70
N ALA A 399 12.85 -11.33 -11.56
CA ALA A 399 11.72 -11.81 -10.75
C ALA A 399 10.38 -11.20 -11.16
N ALA A 400 10.33 -9.93 -11.62
CA ALA A 400 9.08 -9.20 -11.83
C ALA A 400 8.11 -9.87 -12.84
N PRO A 401 8.56 -10.42 -13.99
CA PRO A 401 7.65 -11.11 -14.92
C PRO A 401 7.00 -12.33 -14.28
N ALA A 402 7.80 -13.14 -13.57
CA ALA A 402 7.30 -14.32 -12.87
C ALA A 402 6.38 -13.96 -11.71
N ALA A 403 6.68 -12.88 -11.00
CA ALA A 403 5.86 -12.36 -9.91
C ALA A 403 4.47 -11.92 -10.39
N ALA A 404 4.40 -11.21 -11.51
CA ALA A 404 3.13 -10.80 -12.11
C ALA A 404 2.31 -12.01 -12.58
N ALA A 405 2.95 -12.97 -13.25
CA ALA A 405 2.32 -14.23 -13.70
C ALA A 405 1.84 -15.06 -12.50
N LEU A 406 2.65 -15.18 -11.45
CA LEU A 406 2.30 -15.89 -10.21
C LEU A 406 1.08 -15.24 -9.52
N SER A 407 1.03 -13.92 -9.45
CA SER A 407 -0.10 -13.23 -8.82
C SER A 407 -1.40 -13.45 -9.59
N LEU A 408 -1.37 -13.36 -10.91
CA LEU A 408 -2.56 -13.54 -11.75
C LEU A 408 -3.02 -15.01 -11.80
N TRP A 409 -2.10 -15.91 -12.15
CA TRP A 409 -2.39 -17.34 -12.26
C TRP A 409 -2.66 -17.97 -10.89
N GLY A 410 -1.80 -17.70 -9.90
CA GLY A 410 -1.89 -18.27 -8.56
C GLY A 410 -3.18 -17.87 -7.84
N LEU A 411 -3.63 -16.62 -7.97
CA LEU A 411 -4.92 -16.19 -7.41
C LEU A 411 -6.08 -16.90 -8.10
N GLY A 412 -6.09 -16.95 -9.43
CA GLY A 412 -7.16 -17.59 -10.21
C GLY A 412 -7.19 -19.10 -9.98
N SER A 413 -6.07 -19.78 -10.19
CA SER A 413 -5.97 -21.25 -10.02
C SER A 413 -6.16 -21.67 -8.57
N GLY A 414 -5.70 -20.86 -7.60
CA GLY A 414 -5.89 -21.12 -6.18
C GLY A 414 -7.38 -21.12 -5.80
N VAL A 415 -8.13 -20.11 -6.24
CA VAL A 415 -9.58 -20.05 -6.01
C VAL A 415 -10.29 -21.24 -6.67
N VAL A 416 -9.96 -21.55 -7.91
CA VAL A 416 -10.60 -22.68 -8.64
C VAL A 416 -10.26 -24.01 -7.96
N ALA A 417 -8.98 -24.31 -7.75
CA ALA A 417 -8.53 -25.56 -7.14
C ALA A 417 -9.08 -25.71 -5.71
N GLY A 418 -9.02 -24.65 -4.90
CA GLY A 418 -9.55 -24.68 -3.54
C GLY A 418 -11.07 -24.82 -3.49
N SER A 419 -11.82 -24.21 -4.42
CA SER A 419 -13.27 -24.38 -4.50
C SER A 419 -13.65 -25.80 -4.91
N LEU A 420 -12.97 -26.38 -5.90
CA LEU A 420 -13.18 -27.76 -6.31
C LEU A 420 -12.86 -28.73 -5.18
N ARG A 421 -11.80 -28.46 -4.41
CA ARG A 421 -11.40 -29.28 -3.26
C ARG A 421 -12.46 -29.28 -2.15
N VAL A 422 -13.02 -28.09 -1.86
CA VAL A 422 -14.12 -27.96 -0.88
C VAL A 422 -15.38 -28.70 -1.34
N LEU A 423 -15.69 -28.70 -2.65
CA LEU A 423 -16.87 -29.37 -3.22
C LEU A 423 -16.67 -30.87 -3.34
N ALA A 424 -15.47 -31.34 -3.69
CA ALA A 424 -15.17 -32.76 -3.91
C ALA A 424 -14.83 -33.53 -2.63
N GLY A 425 -14.71 -32.85 -1.49
CA GLY A 425 -14.19 -33.44 -0.26
C GLY A 425 -12.73 -33.85 -0.40
N SER A 426 -12.31 -34.90 0.33
CA SER A 426 -10.92 -35.40 0.32
C SER A 426 -10.57 -36.24 -0.93
N ALA A 427 -11.44 -36.30 -1.95
CA ALA A 427 -11.22 -37.08 -3.15
C ALA A 427 -10.10 -36.49 -4.03
N ASP A 428 -9.28 -37.35 -4.57
CA ASP A 428 -8.12 -37.24 -5.45
C ASP A 428 -7.65 -35.83 -5.84
N ALA A 429 -6.54 -35.43 -5.22
CA ALA A 429 -5.81 -34.18 -5.49
C ALA A 429 -5.07 -34.20 -6.85
N GLY A 430 -5.03 -35.30 -7.58
CA GLY A 430 -4.23 -35.46 -8.80
C GLY A 430 -4.50 -34.41 -9.89
N PRO A 431 -5.73 -34.22 -10.35
CA PRO A 431 -6.04 -33.22 -11.39
C PRO A 431 -5.79 -31.77 -10.92
N LEU A 432 -5.98 -31.51 -9.61
CA LEU A 432 -5.75 -30.19 -9.02
C LEU A 432 -4.27 -29.86 -8.89
N ALA A 433 -3.42 -30.87 -8.72
CA ALA A 433 -1.96 -30.70 -8.69
C ALA A 433 -1.43 -30.22 -10.07
N VAL A 434 -1.99 -30.71 -11.18
CA VAL A 434 -1.61 -30.26 -12.52
C VAL A 434 -1.88 -28.76 -12.71
N LEU A 435 -2.99 -28.25 -12.17
CA LEU A 435 -3.36 -26.83 -12.23
C LEU A 435 -2.34 -25.94 -11.48
N GLN A 436 -1.64 -26.50 -10.48
CA GLN A 436 -0.66 -25.78 -9.67
C GLN A 436 0.79 -25.90 -10.20
N ILE A 437 1.04 -26.67 -11.25
CA ILE A 437 2.40 -26.79 -11.85
C ILE A 437 2.95 -25.40 -12.24
N PRO A 438 2.23 -24.53 -12.97
CA PRO A 438 2.75 -23.21 -13.28
C PRO A 438 3.05 -22.36 -12.02
N THR A 439 2.20 -22.46 -11.00
CA THR A 439 2.41 -21.79 -9.70
C THR A 439 3.71 -22.25 -9.05
N ALA A 440 3.96 -23.56 -9.02
CA ALA A 440 5.19 -24.16 -8.48
C ALA A 440 6.43 -23.66 -9.23
N LEU A 441 6.42 -23.71 -10.55
CA LEU A 441 7.55 -23.29 -11.39
C LEU A 441 7.87 -21.79 -11.21
N LEU A 442 6.84 -20.94 -11.17
CA LEU A 442 7.01 -19.51 -10.96
C LEU A 442 7.54 -19.20 -9.55
N ALA A 443 7.02 -19.89 -8.51
CA ALA A 443 7.51 -19.76 -7.15
C ALA A 443 8.97 -20.19 -7.01
N GLN A 444 9.33 -21.33 -7.60
CA GLN A 444 10.71 -21.82 -7.64
C GLN A 444 11.65 -20.86 -8.35
N TRP A 445 11.22 -20.28 -9.48
CA TRP A 445 12.00 -19.30 -10.21
C TRP A 445 12.29 -18.09 -9.34
N ILE A 446 11.26 -17.47 -8.73
CA ILE A 446 11.42 -16.29 -7.87
C ILE A 446 12.34 -16.60 -6.68
N ARG A 447 12.16 -17.76 -6.05
CA ARG A 447 13.01 -18.22 -4.94
C ARG A 447 14.47 -18.43 -5.38
N THR A 448 14.68 -18.96 -6.59
CA THR A 448 16.02 -19.15 -7.15
C THR A 448 16.69 -17.81 -7.43
N VAL A 449 15.98 -16.86 -8.02
CA VAL A 449 16.47 -15.49 -8.23
C VAL A 449 16.86 -14.85 -6.89
N ALA A 450 16.01 -14.95 -5.87
CA ALA A 450 16.30 -14.41 -4.53
C ALA A 450 17.56 -15.04 -3.93
N ARG A 451 17.68 -16.37 -4.00
CA ARG A 451 18.83 -17.12 -3.48
C ARG A 451 20.13 -16.78 -4.20
N VAL A 452 20.11 -16.68 -5.53
CA VAL A 452 21.29 -16.33 -6.32
C VAL A 452 21.70 -14.89 -6.05
N ALA A 453 20.76 -13.96 -6.05
CA ALA A 453 21.02 -12.55 -5.76
C ALA A 453 21.57 -12.34 -4.33
N ALA A 454 21.09 -13.11 -3.36
CA ALA A 454 21.55 -13.06 -1.97
C ALA A 454 23.03 -13.46 -1.80
N ARG A 455 23.64 -14.17 -2.79
CA ARG A 455 25.07 -14.49 -2.77
C ARG A 455 25.98 -13.31 -3.09
N PHE A 456 25.41 -12.23 -3.63
CA PHE A 456 26.14 -11.02 -4.02
C PHE A 456 25.60 -9.81 -3.24
N PRO A 457 25.81 -9.71 -1.90
CA PRO A 457 25.21 -8.68 -1.06
C PRO A 457 25.91 -7.34 -1.22
N ILE A 458 25.77 -6.73 -2.41
CA ILE A 458 26.31 -5.40 -2.67
C ILE A 458 25.33 -4.40 -2.07
N MET A 459 25.70 -3.83 -0.90
CA MET A 459 24.90 -2.85 -0.18
C MET A 459 25.39 -1.43 -0.44
N ILE A 460 24.44 -0.50 -0.64
CA ILE A 460 24.77 0.93 -0.77
C ILE A 460 24.22 1.67 0.45
N GLY A 461 25.11 2.47 1.08
CA GLY A 461 24.73 3.35 2.17
C GLY A 461 24.12 4.67 1.68
N PRO A 462 23.63 5.53 2.61
CA PRO A 462 22.91 6.76 2.23
C PRO A 462 23.81 7.77 1.49
N ARG A 463 25.06 7.95 1.88
CA ARG A 463 25.98 8.92 1.26
C ARG A 463 26.23 8.65 -0.23
N PRO A 464 26.72 7.46 -0.64
CA PRO A 464 26.91 7.16 -2.05
C PRO A 464 25.60 7.13 -2.83
N ALA A 465 24.47 6.73 -2.22
CA ALA A 465 23.18 6.77 -2.87
C ALA A 465 22.71 8.18 -3.21
N VAL A 466 22.91 9.14 -2.29
CA VAL A 466 22.64 10.57 -2.54
C VAL A 466 23.50 11.10 -3.68
N LEU A 467 24.79 10.77 -3.69
CA LEU A 467 25.71 11.19 -4.76
C LEU A 467 25.27 10.62 -6.12
N CYS A 468 24.88 9.35 -6.19
CA CYS A 468 24.33 8.74 -7.39
C CYS A 468 23.03 9.42 -7.86
N ALA A 469 22.13 9.73 -6.92
CA ALA A 469 20.88 10.42 -7.23
C ALA A 469 21.13 11.85 -7.75
N LEU A 470 22.06 12.59 -7.15
CA LEU A 470 22.45 13.92 -7.60
C LEU A 470 23.14 13.89 -8.98
N ALA A 471 24.03 12.92 -9.21
CA ALA A 471 24.67 12.71 -10.50
C ALA A 471 23.62 12.40 -11.59
N LEU A 472 22.66 11.51 -11.31
CA LEU A 472 21.56 11.19 -12.23
C LEU A 472 20.69 12.43 -12.49
N ALA A 473 20.36 13.20 -11.47
CA ALA A 473 19.61 14.44 -11.59
C ALA A 473 20.37 15.47 -12.46
N ALA A 474 21.66 15.61 -12.28
CA ALA A 474 22.51 16.51 -13.07
C ALA A 474 22.58 16.07 -14.55
N VAL A 475 22.73 14.77 -14.80
CA VAL A 475 22.71 14.20 -16.17
C VAL A 475 21.35 14.43 -16.83
N THR A 476 20.26 14.14 -16.13
CA THR A 476 18.90 14.35 -16.66
C THR A 476 18.61 15.83 -16.94
N TRP A 477 19.07 16.71 -16.06
CA TRP A 477 19.00 18.16 -16.24
C TRP A 477 19.76 18.60 -17.49
N ARG A 478 21.03 18.20 -17.62
CA ARG A 478 21.88 18.53 -18.81
C ARG A 478 21.24 18.05 -20.11
N LEU A 479 20.69 16.83 -20.13
CA LEU A 479 20.03 16.28 -21.31
C LEU A 479 18.75 17.05 -21.66
N ARG A 480 17.97 17.47 -20.65
CA ARG A 480 16.78 18.32 -20.88
C ARG A 480 17.14 19.70 -21.43
N VAL A 481 18.18 20.31 -20.89
CA VAL A 481 18.68 21.62 -21.36
C VAL A 481 19.19 21.50 -22.79
N ARG A 482 20.01 20.49 -23.12
CA ARG A 482 20.48 20.24 -24.49
C ARG A 482 19.33 20.06 -25.48
N ARG A 483 18.29 19.29 -25.14
CA ARG A 483 17.10 19.12 -25.98
C ARG A 483 16.33 20.41 -26.18
N ARG A 484 16.25 21.29 -25.18
CA ARG A 484 15.61 22.62 -25.32
C ARG A 484 16.43 23.59 -26.18
N LEU A 485 17.74 23.52 -26.09
CA LEU A 485 18.64 24.39 -26.90
C LEU A 485 18.85 23.88 -28.31
N GLY A 486 18.84 22.54 -28.53
CA GLY A 486 18.97 21.96 -29.87
C GLY A 486 17.70 21.99 -30.72
N GLY A 487 16.56 22.33 -30.11
CA GLY A 487 15.25 22.45 -30.81
C GLY A 487 14.94 23.85 -31.37
N ARG A 488 15.93 24.76 -31.48
CA ARG A 488 15.73 25.97 -32.24
C ARG A 488 15.69 25.57 -33.74
N PRO A 489 14.60 25.85 -34.46
CA PRO A 489 14.59 25.63 -35.90
C PRO A 489 15.73 26.46 -36.47
N ARG A 490 16.63 25.82 -37.24
CA ARG A 490 17.57 26.51 -38.09
C ARG A 490 16.73 27.48 -38.92
N GLY A 491 17.00 28.75 -38.76
CA GLY A 491 16.37 29.81 -39.54
C GLY A 491 16.38 29.43 -41.02
N ARG A 492 15.22 29.54 -41.65
CA ARG A 492 15.06 29.52 -43.07
C ARG A 492 16.09 30.50 -43.63
N GLY A 493 17.15 29.96 -44.25
CA GLY A 493 18.12 30.74 -44.99
C GLY A 493 17.40 31.48 -46.06
N ASP A 494 17.79 32.70 -46.25
CA ASP A 494 17.38 33.64 -47.28
C ASP A 494 17.19 32.96 -48.65
N ASP A 495 15.93 32.83 -49.08
CA ASP A 495 15.63 32.68 -50.50
C ASP A 495 15.80 34.05 -51.12
N PRO A 496 16.67 34.19 -52.16
CA PRO A 496 16.80 35.45 -52.89
C PRO A 496 15.51 35.70 -53.66
N ALA A 497 15.03 36.95 -53.59
CA ALA A 497 13.86 37.45 -54.28
C ALA A 497 13.96 37.20 -55.80
N PRO A 498 12.87 36.76 -56.46
CA PRO A 498 12.85 36.70 -57.89
C PRO A 498 12.72 38.14 -58.43
N THR A 499 13.78 38.56 -59.11
CA THR A 499 13.83 39.79 -59.95
C THR A 499 12.71 39.76 -60.97
N GLY A 500 11.98 40.84 -61.00
CA GLY A 500 10.88 41.10 -61.94
C GLY A 500 11.24 41.00 -63.38
N ARG A 501 10.30 40.59 -64.24
CA ARG A 501 10.17 41.02 -65.63
C ARG A 501 8.72 41.25 -65.96
N ALA A 502 8.58 42.38 -66.58
CA ALA A 502 7.39 43.11 -67.00
C ALA A 502 6.61 42.50 -68.16
N ARG A 503 5.33 42.89 -68.21
CA ARG A 503 4.51 43.24 -69.37
C ARG A 503 4.17 42.21 -70.46
N ARG A 504 2.90 41.98 -70.67
CA ARG A 504 2.04 42.44 -71.77
C ARG A 504 0.67 41.76 -71.66
N SER A 505 -0.37 42.54 -71.49
CA SER A 505 -1.33 43.11 -72.41
C SER A 505 -2.05 42.11 -73.34
N GLY A 506 -3.35 42.20 -73.32
CA GLY A 506 -4.33 41.75 -74.34
C GLY A 506 -5.16 40.56 -73.84
N GLY A 507 -6.47 40.64 -73.82
CA GLY A 507 -7.46 41.32 -74.54
C GLY A 507 -8.64 40.39 -74.68
N GLN A 508 -9.82 40.95 -74.41
CA GLN A 508 -11.12 40.60 -74.97
C GLN A 508 -11.81 39.24 -74.69
N ARG A 509 -12.94 39.45 -74.19
CA ARG A 509 -14.24 38.76 -74.13
C ARG A 509 -14.70 38.07 -75.48
N PRO A 510 -15.79 37.33 -75.52
CA PRO A 510 -17.03 37.51 -74.74
C PRO A 510 -17.33 36.41 -73.69
#